data_347b57aff8a5d35bb0d41c17b9cd9b86
#
_entry.id   347b57aff8a5d35bb0d41c17b9cd9b86
#
_cell.length_a   1.000
_cell.length_b   1.000
_cell.length_c   1.000
_cell.angle_alpha   90.00
_cell.angle_beta   90.00
_cell.angle_gamma   90.00
#
_symmetry.space_group_name_H-M   'P 1'
#
loop_
_entity.id
_entity.type
_entity.pdbx_description
1 polymer ?
#
loop_
_entity_poly.entity_id
_entity_poly.type
_entity_poly.pdbx_seq_one_letter_code
_entity_poly.pdbx_strand_id
1 'polypeptide(L)'
;MFGKRLTLIYWSVIVHIICSPIGLAQLDKDTIVGIWLFDEGKGETAKDISENGNHAKLVGAKWTDDGQRGKGVEFDGTNHVKIAATKSTDDYLDGFTYCLWIKPMRIPGGDHCRVMERNWHNPGIFIGPKDFFASIVSGGGMQPAVGQNRGGKPEVDKWMFIALTLDQNQLLLYVDNEVVSKTKVGKPDLTNNADGGAIYLAQYKRAGWDYIGVIDEVGIFNKGLSADTLNDISSKGLEEAMSVSAEDRLTTTWGDLKAFHHY
;
A
#
# COMPACT_ATOMS: atom_id res chain seq x y z
N MET A 1 -5.23 66.83 -50.22
CA MET A 1 -4.62 66.51 -48.91
C MET A 1 -5.41 65.37 -48.29
N PHE A 2 -5.00 64.12 -48.54
CA PHE A 2 -5.73 62.91 -48.08
C PHE A 2 -5.09 62.38 -46.81
N GLY A 3 -5.83 62.47 -45.69
CA GLY A 3 -5.38 61.91 -44.42
C GLY A 3 -5.71 60.42 -44.34
N LYS A 4 -4.68 59.59 -44.30
CA LYS A 4 -4.82 58.14 -44.04
C LYS A 4 -5.06 57.91 -42.53
N ARG A 5 -6.23 57.40 -42.18
CA ARG A 5 -6.51 56.88 -40.84
C ARG A 5 -5.94 55.51 -40.70
N LEU A 6 -5.00 55.33 -39.75
CA LEU A 6 -4.42 54.06 -39.36
C LEU A 6 -5.32 53.41 -38.34
N THR A 7 -5.98 52.29 -38.67
CA THR A 7 -6.81 51.53 -37.72
C THR A 7 -5.90 50.48 -37.10
N LEU A 8 -5.58 50.66 -35.80
CA LEU A 8 -4.87 49.65 -34.99
C LEU A 8 -5.86 48.58 -34.58
N ILE A 9 -5.64 47.35 -35.09
CA ILE A 9 -6.39 46.16 -34.68
C ILE A 9 -5.62 45.52 -33.52
N TYR A 10 -6.16 45.63 -32.31
CA TYR A 10 -5.67 44.92 -31.15
C TYR A 10 -6.13 43.46 -31.23
N TRP A 11 -5.21 42.54 -31.45
CA TRP A 11 -5.43 41.12 -31.24
C TRP A 11 -5.24 40.80 -29.75
N SER A 12 -6.34 40.63 -29.01
CA SER A 12 -6.28 40.11 -27.66
C SER A 12 -6.06 38.57 -27.71
N VAL A 13 -4.87 38.13 -27.41
CA VAL A 13 -4.58 36.70 -27.23
C VAL A 13 -5.18 36.31 -25.87
N ILE A 14 -6.33 35.66 -25.88
CA ILE A 14 -6.91 35.04 -24.69
C ILE A 14 -6.11 33.74 -24.48
N VAL A 15 -5.16 33.78 -23.55
CA VAL A 15 -4.50 32.57 -23.06
C VAL A 15 -5.50 31.83 -22.18
N HIS A 16 -6.13 30.79 -22.74
CA HIS A 16 -6.89 29.84 -21.95
C HIS A 16 -5.87 28.99 -21.15
N ILE A 17 -5.64 29.34 -19.90
CA ILE A 17 -5.00 28.44 -18.95
C ILE A 17 -6.00 27.31 -18.73
N ILE A 18 -5.79 26.19 -19.42
CA ILE A 18 -6.48 24.94 -19.14
C ILE A 18 -5.87 24.48 -17.79
N CYS A 19 -6.48 24.90 -16.70
CA CYS A 19 -6.24 24.30 -15.40
C CYS A 19 -6.87 22.90 -15.48
N SER A 20 -6.10 21.93 -15.95
CA SER A 20 -6.47 20.53 -15.77
C SER A 20 -6.62 20.32 -14.26
N PRO A 21 -7.78 19.84 -13.77
CA PRO A 21 -7.85 19.44 -12.39
C PRO A 21 -6.75 18.41 -12.18
N ILE A 22 -5.86 18.65 -11.22
CA ILE A 22 -4.93 17.64 -10.72
C ILE A 22 -5.88 16.60 -10.12
N GLY A 23 -6.24 15.60 -10.92
CA GLY A 23 -7.07 14.49 -10.47
C GLY A 23 -6.29 13.80 -9.35
N LEU A 24 -6.77 13.93 -8.13
CA LEU A 24 -6.35 13.08 -7.03
C LEU A 24 -6.46 11.65 -7.52
N ALA A 25 -5.40 10.87 -7.36
CA ALA A 25 -5.38 9.47 -7.79
C ALA A 25 -6.39 8.71 -6.93
N GLN A 26 -7.57 8.54 -7.46
CA GLN A 26 -8.72 7.95 -6.78
C GLN A 26 -8.47 6.47 -6.51
N LEU A 27 -8.57 6.05 -5.24
CA LEU A 27 -8.60 4.63 -4.88
C LEU A 27 -9.89 4.01 -5.41
N ASP A 28 -9.77 3.08 -6.34
CA ASP A 28 -10.90 2.30 -6.80
C ASP A 28 -11.25 1.24 -5.73
N LYS A 29 -12.47 1.32 -5.17
CA LYS A 29 -12.94 0.40 -4.13
C LYS A 29 -12.86 -1.07 -4.55
N ASP A 30 -13.06 -1.35 -5.84
CA ASP A 30 -13.01 -2.71 -6.38
C ASP A 30 -11.58 -3.28 -6.38
N THR A 31 -10.57 -2.44 -6.18
CA THR A 31 -9.17 -2.87 -6.06
C THR A 31 -8.73 -3.14 -4.61
N ILE A 32 -9.56 -2.79 -3.63
CA ILE A 32 -9.22 -2.95 -2.22
C ILE A 32 -9.47 -4.41 -1.81
N VAL A 33 -8.44 -5.07 -1.31
CA VAL A 33 -8.52 -6.42 -0.71
C VAL A 33 -8.84 -6.33 0.77
N GLY A 34 -8.19 -5.44 1.49
CA GLY A 34 -8.45 -5.20 2.89
C GLY A 34 -7.68 -4.01 3.46
N ILE A 35 -8.24 -3.38 4.47
CA ILE A 35 -7.65 -2.24 5.16
C ILE A 35 -7.85 -2.40 6.67
N TRP A 36 -6.75 -2.30 7.43
CA TRP A 36 -6.71 -2.42 8.89
C TRP A 36 -6.03 -1.19 9.46
N LEU A 37 -6.81 -0.35 10.18
CA LEU A 37 -6.31 0.87 10.81
C LEU A 37 -5.65 0.60 12.17
N PHE A 38 -5.93 -0.55 12.78
CA PHE A 38 -5.44 -0.94 14.11
C PHE A 38 -5.81 0.01 15.25
N ASP A 39 -6.98 0.64 15.17
CA ASP A 39 -7.47 1.62 16.14
C ASP A 39 -8.38 1.03 17.24
N GLU A 40 -8.71 -0.27 17.21
CA GLU A 40 -9.65 -0.87 18.15
C GLU A 40 -9.17 -0.83 19.62
N GLY A 41 -7.89 -0.99 19.84
CA GLY A 41 -7.25 -0.89 21.15
C GLY A 41 -7.69 -1.96 22.17
N LYS A 42 -8.45 -2.97 21.76
CA LYS A 42 -8.97 -4.04 22.63
C LYS A 42 -9.38 -5.29 21.84
N GLY A 43 -9.38 -6.43 22.54
CA GLY A 43 -9.74 -7.71 21.93
C GLY A 43 -8.61 -8.28 21.06
N GLU A 44 -8.92 -9.33 20.31
CA GLU A 44 -7.97 -10.08 19.48
C GLU A 44 -8.28 -9.96 17.98
N THR A 45 -9.12 -9.01 17.59
CA THR A 45 -9.53 -8.85 16.18
C THR A 45 -9.30 -7.43 15.74
N ALA A 46 -8.52 -7.25 14.67
CA ALA A 46 -8.45 -6.02 13.91
C ALA A 46 -9.46 -6.09 12.76
N LYS A 47 -10.31 -5.09 12.65
CA LYS A 47 -11.36 -5.04 11.65
C LYS A 47 -10.80 -4.64 10.30
N ASP A 48 -11.22 -5.35 9.29
CA ASP A 48 -11.13 -4.88 7.91
C ASP A 48 -12.25 -3.86 7.69
N ILE A 49 -11.88 -2.63 7.34
CA ILE A 49 -12.83 -1.55 7.06
C ILE A 49 -13.20 -1.46 5.56
N SER A 50 -12.63 -2.32 4.71
CA SER A 50 -12.88 -2.33 3.26
C SER A 50 -14.22 -2.95 2.85
N GLU A 51 -15.00 -3.47 3.80
CA GLU A 51 -16.26 -4.22 3.58
C GLU A 51 -16.06 -5.63 3.01
N ASN A 52 -14.83 -6.09 2.69
CA ASN A 52 -14.56 -7.46 2.23
C ASN A 52 -14.57 -8.50 3.35
N GLY A 53 -14.57 -8.07 4.61
CA GLY A 53 -14.69 -8.94 5.78
C GLY A 53 -13.41 -9.73 6.09
N ASN A 54 -12.26 -9.31 5.60
CA ASN A 54 -10.96 -9.94 5.84
C ASN A 54 -10.39 -9.56 7.21
N HIS A 55 -11.20 -9.71 8.29
CA HIS A 55 -10.77 -9.37 9.64
C HIS A 55 -9.50 -10.13 10.02
N ALA A 56 -8.57 -9.44 10.67
CA ALA A 56 -7.30 -10.00 11.09
C ALA A 56 -7.35 -10.44 12.57
N LYS A 57 -6.68 -11.55 12.88
CA LYS A 57 -6.58 -12.06 14.26
C LYS A 57 -5.22 -11.71 14.85
N LEU A 58 -5.21 -11.07 15.99
CA LEU A 58 -4.03 -10.91 16.83
C LEU A 58 -3.74 -12.24 17.55
N VAL A 59 -2.54 -12.76 17.36
CA VAL A 59 -2.07 -13.97 18.03
C VAL A 59 -0.94 -13.59 18.99
N GLY A 60 -1.30 -13.23 20.19
CA GLY A 60 -0.39 -12.74 21.24
C GLY A 60 0.10 -11.29 21.06
N ALA A 61 -0.11 -10.67 19.90
CA ALA A 61 0.23 -9.27 19.64
C ALA A 61 -0.66 -8.33 20.48
N LYS A 62 -0.14 -7.16 20.82
CA LYS A 62 -0.79 -6.24 21.76
C LYS A 62 -1.12 -4.92 21.08
N TRP A 63 -2.25 -4.35 21.45
CA TRP A 63 -2.59 -2.98 21.14
C TRP A 63 -1.65 -2.00 21.85
N THR A 64 -1.29 -0.92 21.17
CA THR A 64 -0.49 0.18 21.74
C THR A 64 -1.09 1.53 21.35
N ASP A 65 -0.91 2.53 22.22
CA ASP A 65 -1.27 3.92 21.92
C ASP A 65 -0.18 4.64 21.10
N ASP A 66 0.89 3.94 20.75
CA ASP A 66 2.02 4.44 19.96
C ASP A 66 1.84 4.11 18.47
N GLY A 67 0.66 4.39 17.89
CA GLY A 67 0.42 4.28 16.46
C GLY A 67 1.00 5.45 15.67
N GLN A 68 1.17 5.29 14.36
CA GLN A 68 1.46 6.40 13.46
C GLN A 68 0.25 7.33 13.34
N ARG A 69 -0.94 6.72 13.36
CA ARG A 69 -2.25 7.39 13.44
C ARG A 69 -3.07 6.66 14.50
N GLY A 70 -3.55 7.39 15.52
CA GLY A 70 -4.34 6.77 16.57
C GLY A 70 -3.57 5.69 17.35
N LYS A 71 -4.00 4.45 17.22
CA LYS A 71 -3.38 3.28 17.88
C LYS A 71 -2.60 2.43 16.86
N GLY A 72 -1.98 1.35 17.35
CA GLY A 72 -1.26 0.40 16.51
C GLY A 72 -1.17 -0.96 17.17
N VAL A 73 -0.44 -1.87 16.58
CA VAL A 73 -0.17 -3.20 17.13
C VAL A 73 1.33 -3.37 17.34
N GLU A 74 1.71 -3.72 18.59
CA GLU A 74 3.07 -3.97 19.03
C GLU A 74 3.41 -5.47 18.94
N PHE A 75 4.62 -5.74 18.44
CA PHE A 75 5.20 -7.05 18.23
C PHE A 75 6.50 -7.20 19.03
N ASP A 76 6.63 -8.30 19.75
CA ASP A 76 7.79 -8.61 20.63
C ASP A 76 8.71 -9.70 20.06
N GLY A 77 8.44 -10.17 18.84
CA GLY A 77 9.20 -11.23 18.17
C GLY A 77 8.70 -12.65 18.50
N THR A 78 7.62 -12.79 19.26
CA THR A 78 7.00 -14.12 19.57
C THR A 78 5.56 -14.21 19.12
N ASN A 79 5.01 -13.11 18.65
CA ASN A 79 3.60 -12.92 18.32
C ASN A 79 3.43 -12.44 16.88
N HIS A 80 2.20 -12.47 16.40
CA HIS A 80 1.88 -12.07 15.03
C HIS A 80 0.41 -11.64 14.89
N VAL A 81 0.11 -11.00 13.75
CA VAL A 81 -1.25 -10.86 13.25
C VAL A 81 -1.43 -11.78 12.06
N LYS A 82 -2.58 -12.45 11.99
CA LYS A 82 -2.95 -13.35 10.90
C LYS A 82 -4.20 -12.87 10.19
N ILE A 83 -4.13 -12.71 8.88
CA ILE A 83 -5.26 -12.52 7.98
C ILE A 83 -5.51 -13.86 7.30
N ALA A 84 -6.71 -14.40 7.47
CA ALA A 84 -7.06 -15.69 6.86
C ALA A 84 -7.14 -15.56 5.33
N ALA A 85 -6.82 -16.62 4.63
CA ALA A 85 -7.03 -16.69 3.19
C ALA A 85 -8.51 -16.63 2.85
N THR A 86 -8.85 -15.82 1.88
CA THR A 86 -10.17 -15.70 1.26
C THR A 86 -10.02 -15.59 -0.24
N LYS A 87 -11.13 -15.61 -0.97
CA LYS A 87 -11.07 -15.40 -2.42
C LYS A 87 -10.45 -14.06 -2.79
N SER A 88 -10.74 -12.99 -2.04
CA SER A 88 -10.19 -11.66 -2.29
C SER A 88 -8.70 -11.56 -1.97
N THR A 89 -8.20 -12.25 -0.93
CA THR A 89 -6.77 -12.26 -0.60
C THR A 89 -5.93 -13.08 -1.57
N ASP A 90 -6.56 -13.84 -2.49
CA ASP A 90 -5.90 -14.64 -3.51
C ASP A 90 -6.00 -14.01 -4.92
N ASP A 91 -6.69 -12.88 -5.05
CA ASP A 91 -6.92 -12.19 -6.33
C ASP A 91 -5.91 -11.06 -6.56
N TYR A 92 -4.69 -11.41 -7.03
CA TYR A 92 -3.64 -10.42 -7.39
C TYR A 92 -2.72 -10.89 -8.52
N LEU A 93 -3.27 -11.68 -9.45
CA LEU A 93 -2.50 -12.21 -10.58
C LEU A 93 -2.02 -11.14 -11.56
N ASP A 94 -2.76 -10.03 -11.67
CA ASP A 94 -2.48 -8.96 -12.62
C ASP A 94 -1.74 -7.76 -11.98
N GLY A 95 -1.56 -7.81 -10.68
CA GLY A 95 -0.84 -6.83 -9.90
C GLY A 95 -1.29 -6.80 -8.44
N PHE A 96 -0.53 -6.14 -7.59
CA PHE A 96 -0.89 -5.95 -6.20
C PHE A 96 -0.18 -4.73 -5.60
N THR A 97 -0.69 -4.28 -4.46
CA THR A 97 -0.01 -3.37 -3.54
C THR A 97 -0.18 -3.85 -2.11
N TYR A 98 0.93 -3.92 -1.38
CA TYR A 98 0.98 -4.03 0.07
C TYR A 98 1.59 -2.75 0.60
N CYS A 99 0.92 -2.07 1.52
CA CYS A 99 1.46 -0.88 2.17
C CYS A 99 1.14 -0.87 3.66
N LEU A 100 2.05 -0.31 4.45
CA LEU A 100 1.92 -0.25 5.89
C LEU A 100 2.89 0.77 6.50
N TRP A 101 2.58 1.24 7.69
CA TRP A 101 3.52 1.94 8.55
C TRP A 101 4.18 0.98 9.52
N ILE A 102 5.49 1.15 9.72
CA ILE A 102 6.26 0.39 10.69
C ILE A 102 7.13 1.32 11.54
N LYS A 103 7.31 0.95 12.79
CA LYS A 103 8.31 1.54 13.70
C LYS A 103 9.14 0.42 14.31
N PRO A 104 10.30 0.08 13.74
CA PRO A 104 11.19 -0.95 14.27
C PRO A 104 11.72 -0.54 15.63
N MET A 105 11.59 -1.38 16.64
CA MET A 105 12.23 -1.20 17.96
C MET A 105 13.60 -1.89 18.01
N ARG A 106 13.91 -2.72 17.02
CA ARG A 106 15.18 -3.41 16.87
C ARG A 106 15.51 -3.62 15.41
N ILE A 107 16.74 -3.36 15.01
CA ILE A 107 17.26 -3.80 13.71
C ILE A 107 17.73 -5.26 13.84
N PRO A 108 17.27 -6.19 12.99
CA PRO A 108 17.65 -7.59 13.06
C PRO A 108 19.14 -7.78 12.74
N GLY A 109 19.74 -8.81 13.33
CA GLY A 109 21.13 -9.18 13.03
C GLY A 109 21.31 -9.99 11.75
N GLY A 110 20.21 -10.47 11.16
CA GLY A 110 20.18 -11.27 9.92
C GLY A 110 19.16 -10.73 8.92
N ASP A 111 19.31 -11.17 7.70
CA ASP A 111 18.35 -10.91 6.62
C ASP A 111 17.05 -11.67 6.84
N HIS A 112 15.94 -11.43 6.41
CA HIS A 112 14.67 -12.17 6.51
C HIS A 112 13.83 -11.94 7.76
N CYS A 113 14.04 -10.83 8.50
CA CYS A 113 13.08 -10.44 9.50
C CYS A 113 11.77 -10.02 8.81
N ARG A 114 10.69 -10.72 9.10
CA ARG A 114 9.40 -10.59 8.42
C ARG A 114 8.61 -9.43 8.94
N VAL A 115 8.32 -8.50 8.06
CA VAL A 115 7.38 -7.41 8.35
C VAL A 115 5.97 -7.83 7.96
N MET A 116 5.81 -8.28 6.72
CA MET A 116 4.55 -8.77 6.18
C MET A 116 4.82 -9.83 5.13
N GLU A 117 4.15 -10.96 5.21
CA GLU A 117 4.38 -12.07 4.29
C GLU A 117 3.10 -12.86 4.05
N ARG A 118 2.80 -13.13 2.79
CA ARG A 118 1.86 -14.17 2.41
C ARG A 118 2.65 -15.40 2.01
N ASN A 119 2.29 -16.55 2.56
CA ASN A 119 2.66 -17.85 2.04
C ASN A 119 4.12 -17.93 1.59
N TRP A 120 5.11 -17.97 2.36
CA TRP A 120 6.54 -18.01 2.05
C TRP A 120 6.96 -17.18 0.83
N HIS A 121 7.27 -15.88 1.05
CA HIS A 121 7.75 -14.92 0.04
C HIS A 121 6.79 -14.59 -1.11
N ASN A 122 5.47 -14.76 -0.96
CA ASN A 122 4.57 -14.63 -2.11
C ASN A 122 3.29 -13.79 -1.88
N PRO A 123 3.38 -12.45 -1.81
CA PRO A 123 4.57 -11.62 -1.67
C PRO A 123 5.08 -11.56 -0.22
N GLY A 124 6.29 -10.99 -0.06
CA GLY A 124 6.87 -10.73 1.25
C GLY A 124 7.64 -9.42 1.30
N ILE A 125 7.53 -8.72 2.43
CA ILE A 125 8.30 -7.53 2.82
C ILE A 125 9.12 -7.88 4.05
N PHE A 126 10.40 -7.61 3.99
CA PHE A 126 11.37 -8.00 5.00
C PHE A 126 12.28 -6.84 5.36
N ILE A 127 12.81 -6.90 6.58
CA ILE A 127 13.81 -5.97 7.08
C ILE A 127 15.11 -6.74 7.36
N GLY A 128 16.21 -6.22 6.86
CA GLY A 128 17.56 -6.72 7.12
C GLY A 128 18.36 -5.76 7.99
N PRO A 129 19.65 -6.08 8.27
CA PRO A 129 20.49 -5.22 9.10
C PRO A 129 20.82 -3.87 8.48
N LYS A 130 20.70 -3.73 7.18
CA LYS A 130 21.12 -2.50 6.45
C LYS A 130 20.05 -1.91 5.55
N ASP A 131 19.08 -2.72 5.15
CA ASP A 131 18.08 -2.35 4.14
C ASP A 131 16.78 -3.14 4.29
N PHE A 132 15.76 -2.73 3.57
CA PHE A 132 14.57 -3.53 3.32
C PHE A 132 14.76 -4.39 2.07
N PHE A 133 14.04 -5.49 1.99
CA PHE A 133 13.91 -6.24 0.75
C PHE A 133 12.50 -6.81 0.59
N ALA A 134 12.15 -7.12 -0.64
CA ALA A 134 10.86 -7.69 -0.97
C ALA A 134 11.01 -8.74 -2.07
N SER A 135 10.09 -9.70 -2.10
CA SER A 135 10.10 -10.78 -3.09
C SER A 135 8.69 -11.27 -3.38
N ILE A 136 8.58 -11.99 -4.50
CA ILE A 136 7.44 -12.83 -4.87
C ILE A 136 7.94 -14.23 -5.23
N VAL A 137 7.04 -15.20 -5.33
CA VAL A 137 7.31 -16.47 -5.99
C VAL A 137 6.80 -16.41 -7.42
N SER A 138 7.63 -16.79 -8.37
CA SER A 138 7.28 -16.88 -9.79
C SER A 138 8.08 -18.00 -10.45
N GLY A 139 7.42 -18.81 -11.30
CA GLY A 139 8.08 -19.92 -11.98
C GLY A 139 8.66 -20.99 -11.05
N GLY A 140 8.05 -21.20 -9.88
CA GLY A 140 8.49 -22.18 -8.88
C GLY A 140 9.65 -21.73 -7.97
N GLY A 141 10.08 -20.48 -8.06
CA GLY A 141 11.16 -19.93 -7.23
C GLY A 141 10.93 -18.50 -6.79
N MET A 142 11.68 -18.08 -5.76
CA MET A 142 11.65 -16.71 -5.26
C MET A 142 12.26 -15.75 -6.28
N GLN A 143 11.56 -14.65 -6.56
CA GLN A 143 12.02 -13.58 -7.43
C GLN A 143 11.81 -12.20 -6.78
N PRO A 144 12.71 -11.24 -6.96
CA PRO A 144 14.07 -11.50 -7.47
C PRO A 144 14.84 -12.40 -6.51
N ALA A 145 15.95 -12.95 -6.97
CA ALA A 145 16.81 -13.76 -6.11
C ALA A 145 17.22 -12.95 -4.87
N VAL A 146 17.51 -13.66 -3.77
CA VAL A 146 17.94 -13.04 -2.51
C VAL A 146 19.02 -12.01 -2.77
N GLY A 147 18.81 -10.79 -2.30
CA GLY A 147 19.77 -9.69 -2.43
C GLY A 147 19.56 -8.74 -3.60
N GLN A 148 18.56 -8.93 -4.47
CA GLN A 148 18.37 -8.07 -5.65
C GLN A 148 17.33 -6.96 -5.47
N ASN A 149 16.21 -7.19 -4.82
CA ASN A 149 15.17 -6.16 -4.61
C ASN A 149 15.31 -5.56 -3.22
N ARG A 150 16.35 -4.75 -3.04
CA ARG A 150 16.78 -4.21 -1.75
C ARG A 150 17.01 -2.72 -1.80
N GLY A 151 16.71 -2.01 -0.71
CA GLY A 151 16.99 -0.59 -0.57
C GLY A 151 16.33 0.01 0.66
N GLY A 152 16.54 1.32 0.84
CA GLY A 152 16.12 2.04 2.02
C GLY A 152 16.91 1.60 3.27
N LYS A 153 16.98 2.46 4.27
CA LYS A 153 17.70 2.17 5.50
C LYS A 153 16.71 2.06 6.66
N PRO A 154 16.60 0.91 7.34
CA PRO A 154 15.75 0.81 8.51
C PRO A 154 16.34 1.63 9.68
N GLU A 155 15.48 2.34 10.41
CA GLU A 155 15.85 3.16 11.55
C GLU A 155 15.04 2.75 12.78
N VAL A 156 15.72 2.56 13.91
CA VAL A 156 15.08 2.22 15.20
C VAL A 156 14.27 3.41 15.70
N ASP A 157 13.10 3.14 16.28
CA ASP A 157 12.16 4.08 16.89
C ASP A 157 11.69 5.20 15.93
N LYS A 158 11.79 4.97 14.62
CA LYS A 158 11.28 5.88 13.59
C LYS A 158 10.14 5.25 12.81
N TRP A 159 9.03 5.97 12.64
CA TRP A 159 7.98 5.59 11.73
C TRP A 159 8.45 5.69 10.28
N MET A 160 8.19 4.66 9.52
CA MET A 160 8.55 4.54 8.11
C MET A 160 7.39 3.94 7.33
N PHE A 161 7.03 4.56 6.21
CA PHE A 161 6.03 4.03 5.29
C PHE A 161 6.69 3.07 4.31
N ILE A 162 6.23 1.84 4.28
CA ILE A 162 6.73 0.82 3.35
C ILE A 162 5.62 0.42 2.39
N ALA A 163 5.94 0.38 1.10
CA ALA A 163 5.01 -0.19 0.13
C ALA A 163 5.74 -1.10 -0.86
N LEU A 164 5.05 -2.17 -1.25
CA LEU A 164 5.46 -3.10 -2.29
C LEU A 164 4.38 -3.14 -3.36
N THR A 165 4.72 -2.77 -4.59
CA THR A 165 3.77 -2.83 -5.70
C THR A 165 4.28 -3.75 -6.79
N LEU A 166 3.36 -4.48 -7.42
CA LEU A 166 3.59 -5.19 -8.66
C LEU A 166 2.62 -4.64 -9.71
N ASP A 167 3.16 -4.16 -10.82
CA ASP A 167 2.41 -3.77 -12.01
C ASP A 167 3.18 -4.21 -13.26
N GLN A 168 2.51 -4.86 -14.20
CA GLN A 168 3.08 -5.31 -15.48
C GLN A 168 4.47 -5.97 -15.36
N ASN A 169 4.69 -6.82 -14.38
CA ASN A 169 5.97 -7.47 -14.06
C ASN A 169 7.07 -6.53 -13.50
N GLN A 170 6.72 -5.33 -13.09
CA GLN A 170 7.61 -4.43 -12.36
C GLN A 170 7.31 -4.52 -10.87
N LEU A 171 8.23 -5.09 -10.11
CA LEU A 171 8.17 -5.11 -8.64
C LEU A 171 8.92 -3.88 -8.11
N LEU A 172 8.20 -2.99 -7.42
CA LEU A 172 8.75 -1.76 -6.83
C LEU A 172 8.65 -1.83 -5.32
N LEU A 173 9.76 -1.56 -4.64
CA LEU A 173 9.80 -1.37 -3.20
C LEU A 173 9.94 0.12 -2.89
N TYR A 174 9.05 0.64 -2.06
CA TYR A 174 9.04 2.02 -1.60
C TYR A 174 9.37 2.08 -0.11
N VAL A 175 10.14 3.08 0.28
CA VAL A 175 10.38 3.49 1.67
C VAL A 175 10.17 5.00 1.74
N ASP A 176 9.26 5.47 2.59
CA ASP A 176 8.89 6.88 2.76
C ASP A 176 8.57 7.57 1.40
N ASN A 177 7.77 6.87 0.57
CA ASN A 177 7.35 7.27 -0.79
C ASN A 177 8.45 7.32 -1.87
N GLU A 178 9.70 7.01 -1.53
CA GLU A 178 10.78 6.91 -2.50
C GLU A 178 10.91 5.47 -3.02
N VAL A 179 11.07 5.30 -4.34
CA VAL A 179 11.37 3.99 -4.94
C VAL A 179 12.82 3.64 -4.60
N VAL A 180 13.01 2.73 -3.65
CA VAL A 180 14.34 2.27 -3.22
C VAL A 180 14.82 1.05 -4.01
N SER A 181 13.90 0.33 -4.66
CA SER A 181 14.24 -0.76 -5.58
C SER A 181 13.18 -0.95 -6.65
N LYS A 182 13.66 -1.28 -7.86
CA LYS A 182 12.83 -1.57 -9.04
C LYS A 182 13.40 -2.79 -9.76
N THR A 183 12.62 -3.85 -9.85
CA THR A 183 13.07 -5.12 -10.44
C THR A 183 11.99 -5.69 -11.37
N LYS A 184 12.40 -6.18 -12.51
CA LYS A 184 11.52 -6.95 -13.39
C LYS A 184 11.42 -8.38 -12.87
N VAL A 185 10.19 -8.87 -12.70
CA VAL A 185 9.91 -10.23 -12.21
C VAL A 185 8.96 -10.96 -13.17
N GLY A 186 8.80 -12.26 -12.98
CA GLY A 186 7.78 -13.03 -13.68
C GLY A 186 6.39 -12.81 -13.09
N LYS A 187 5.38 -13.46 -13.69
CA LYS A 187 4.02 -13.48 -13.14
C LYS A 187 4.01 -14.20 -11.78
N PRO A 188 3.33 -13.68 -10.74
CA PRO A 188 3.21 -14.36 -9.46
C PRO A 188 2.65 -15.77 -9.60
N ASP A 189 3.23 -16.71 -8.87
CA ASP A 189 2.75 -18.10 -8.81
C ASP A 189 1.96 -18.28 -7.51
N LEU A 190 0.64 -18.23 -7.60
CA LEU A 190 -0.26 -18.39 -6.46
C LEU A 190 -0.51 -19.86 -6.09
N THR A 191 -0.02 -20.82 -6.90
CA THR A 191 -0.22 -22.26 -6.66
C THR A 191 0.60 -22.77 -5.47
N ASN A 192 1.68 -22.08 -5.11
CA ASN A 192 2.44 -22.39 -3.90
C ASN A 192 1.68 -21.92 -2.65
N ASN A 193 0.79 -22.75 -2.17
CA ASN A 193 -0.17 -22.44 -1.10
C ASN A 193 0.13 -23.23 0.17
N ALA A 194 1.39 -23.23 0.61
CA ALA A 194 1.87 -24.03 1.74
C ALA A 194 1.13 -23.77 3.07
N ASP A 195 0.46 -22.63 3.20
CA ASP A 195 -0.31 -22.21 4.38
C ASP A 195 -1.76 -21.85 4.08
N GLY A 196 -2.31 -22.34 2.97
CA GLY A 196 -3.65 -21.99 2.57
C GLY A 196 -3.81 -20.51 2.14
N GLY A 197 -2.71 -19.78 1.90
CA GLY A 197 -2.75 -18.39 1.44
C GLY A 197 -2.93 -17.32 2.52
N ALA A 198 -2.83 -17.66 3.79
CA ALA A 198 -2.91 -16.70 4.87
C ALA A 198 -1.76 -15.68 4.83
N ILE A 199 -2.05 -14.44 5.22
CA ILE A 199 -1.09 -13.34 5.32
C ILE A 199 -0.75 -13.14 6.80
N TYR A 200 0.53 -12.93 7.08
CA TYR A 200 1.05 -12.74 8.42
C TYR A 200 1.79 -11.40 8.52
N LEU A 201 1.61 -10.71 9.64
CA LEU A 201 2.43 -9.58 10.04
C LEU A 201 3.36 -10.01 11.16
N ALA A 202 4.61 -9.55 11.10
CA ALA A 202 5.68 -9.74 12.08
C ALA A 202 6.26 -11.14 12.24
N GLN A 203 5.57 -12.19 11.87
CA GLN A 203 6.08 -13.57 11.98
C GLN A 203 5.46 -14.48 10.93
N TYR A 204 6.22 -15.52 10.55
CA TYR A 204 5.71 -16.61 9.72
C TYR A 204 6.32 -17.94 10.18
N LYS A 205 5.54 -18.76 10.89
CA LYS A 205 5.82 -20.19 11.26
C LYS A 205 7.20 -20.55 11.83
N ARG A 206 8.22 -19.72 11.78
CA ARG A 206 9.57 -20.00 12.30
C ARG A 206 10.02 -18.88 13.21
N ALA A 207 10.37 -19.26 14.45
CA ALA A 207 11.04 -18.36 15.38
C ALA A 207 12.42 -17.92 14.84
N GLY A 208 12.84 -16.71 15.20
CA GLY A 208 14.19 -16.20 14.94
C GLY A 208 14.33 -15.23 13.77
N TRP A 209 13.25 -15.01 13.01
CA TRP A 209 13.18 -14.01 11.94
C TRP A 209 11.99 -13.08 12.11
N ASP A 210 11.73 -12.74 13.34
CA ASP A 210 10.52 -12.09 13.75
C ASP A 210 10.74 -10.60 13.92
N TYR A 211 9.77 -9.80 13.47
CA TYR A 211 9.77 -8.37 13.61
C TYR A 211 9.51 -7.99 15.08
N ILE A 212 10.26 -7.00 15.58
CA ILE A 212 10.04 -6.37 16.87
C ILE A 212 9.83 -4.87 16.63
N GLY A 213 8.67 -4.37 17.03
CA GLY A 213 8.27 -2.99 16.80
C GLY A 213 6.78 -2.82 16.70
N VAL A 214 6.33 -1.69 16.19
CA VAL A 214 4.93 -1.38 15.98
C VAL A 214 4.61 -1.41 14.48
N ILE A 215 3.44 -1.92 14.13
CA ILE A 215 2.84 -1.83 12.78
C ILE A 215 1.50 -1.13 12.89
N ASP A 216 1.21 -0.30 11.89
CA ASP A 216 -0.01 0.49 11.80
C ASP A 216 -0.44 0.71 10.35
N GLU A 217 -1.72 1.05 10.12
CA GLU A 217 -2.26 1.45 8.81
C GLU A 217 -1.89 0.47 7.68
N VAL A 218 -2.38 -0.76 7.72
CA VAL A 218 -2.11 -1.80 6.73
C VAL A 218 -3.14 -1.78 5.62
N GLY A 219 -2.69 -1.67 4.38
CA GLY A 219 -3.52 -1.75 3.17
C GLY A 219 -3.04 -2.82 2.20
N ILE A 220 -3.98 -3.60 1.65
CA ILE A 220 -3.76 -4.57 0.58
C ILE A 220 -4.69 -4.25 -0.58
N PHE A 221 -4.14 -4.24 -1.79
CA PHE A 221 -4.86 -3.96 -3.03
C PHE A 221 -4.49 -5.01 -4.09
N ASN A 222 -5.44 -5.40 -4.94
CA ASN A 222 -5.23 -6.32 -6.06
C ASN A 222 -4.74 -5.61 -7.34
N LYS A 223 -4.15 -4.43 -7.20
CA LYS A 223 -3.59 -3.61 -8.26
C LYS A 223 -2.30 -2.93 -7.81
N GLY A 224 -1.35 -2.75 -8.72
CA GLY A 224 -0.19 -1.88 -8.50
C GLY A 224 -0.62 -0.42 -8.43
N LEU A 225 -0.58 0.18 -7.24
CA LEU A 225 -0.91 1.59 -7.05
C LEU A 225 0.22 2.49 -7.54
N SER A 226 -0.14 3.69 -8.02
CA SER A 226 0.83 4.70 -8.44
C SER A 226 1.56 5.34 -7.24
N ALA A 227 2.71 5.96 -7.50
CA ALA A 227 3.44 6.72 -6.49
C ALA A 227 2.59 7.86 -5.89
N ASP A 228 1.78 8.53 -6.71
CA ASP A 228 0.88 9.60 -6.23
C ASP A 228 -0.18 9.06 -5.27
N THR A 229 -0.78 7.90 -5.59
CA THR A 229 -1.74 7.24 -4.70
C THR A 229 -1.09 6.80 -3.38
N LEU A 230 0.13 6.26 -3.43
CA LEU A 230 0.88 5.88 -2.23
C LEU A 230 1.23 7.10 -1.38
N ASN A 231 1.59 8.22 -2.01
CA ASN A 231 1.84 9.48 -1.31
C ASN A 231 0.57 10.03 -0.64
N ASP A 232 -0.58 9.92 -1.29
CA ASP A 232 -1.87 10.29 -0.69
C ASP A 232 -2.18 9.39 0.53
N ILE A 233 -2.02 8.08 0.42
CA ILE A 233 -2.22 7.13 1.53
C ILE A 233 -1.29 7.47 2.71
N SER A 234 0.00 7.65 2.46
CA SER A 234 0.96 7.92 3.53
C SER A 234 0.73 9.26 4.22
N SER A 235 0.31 10.29 3.48
CA SER A 235 0.10 11.64 4.02
C SER A 235 -1.25 11.80 4.73
N LYS A 236 -2.32 11.22 4.19
CA LYS A 236 -3.70 11.39 4.68
C LYS A 236 -4.18 10.23 5.56
N GLY A 237 -3.61 9.03 5.40
CA GLY A 237 -4.09 7.79 5.99
C GLY A 237 -5.03 7.01 5.05
N LEU A 238 -5.17 5.71 5.34
CA LEU A 238 -5.97 4.81 4.50
C LEU A 238 -7.47 5.14 4.52
N GLU A 239 -8.01 5.52 5.68
CA GLU A 239 -9.43 5.87 5.81
C GLU A 239 -9.80 7.11 5.00
N GLU A 240 -8.99 8.17 5.09
CA GLU A 240 -9.24 9.40 4.33
C GLU A 240 -9.05 9.18 2.83
N ALA A 241 -8.01 8.43 2.43
CA ALA A 241 -7.76 8.09 1.03
C ALA A 241 -8.93 7.30 0.39
N MET A 242 -9.66 6.49 1.18
CA MET A 242 -10.89 5.82 0.76
C MET A 242 -12.08 6.78 0.64
N SER A 243 -12.24 7.71 1.59
CA SER A 243 -13.42 8.59 1.67
C SER A 243 -13.47 9.58 0.51
N VAL A 244 -12.34 10.14 0.10
CA VAL A 244 -12.22 11.04 -1.07
C VAL A 244 -12.77 10.38 -2.32
N SER A 245 -12.55 9.06 -2.49
CA SER A 245 -13.07 8.30 -3.64
C SER A 245 -14.61 8.21 -3.68
N ALA A 246 -15.27 8.30 -2.53
CA ALA A 246 -16.74 8.22 -2.44
C ALA A 246 -17.45 9.56 -2.77
N GLU A 247 -16.86 10.69 -2.37
CA GLU A 247 -17.43 12.02 -2.63
C GLU A 247 -17.33 12.41 -4.11
N ASP A 248 -16.24 12.08 -4.78
CA ASP A 248 -16.07 12.36 -6.21
C ASP A 248 -17.08 11.60 -7.09
N ARG A 249 -17.51 10.39 -6.71
CA ARG A 249 -18.56 9.65 -7.41
C ARG A 249 -19.93 10.34 -7.30
N LEU A 250 -20.24 10.94 -6.16
CA LEU A 250 -21.50 11.67 -5.96
C LEU A 250 -21.55 12.94 -6.81
N THR A 251 -20.45 13.68 -6.91
CA THR A 251 -20.38 14.91 -7.71
C THR A 251 -20.45 14.63 -9.20
N THR A 252 -19.81 13.59 -9.72
CA THR A 252 -19.93 13.18 -11.13
C THR A 252 -21.33 12.70 -11.47
N THR A 253 -21.95 11.88 -10.62
CA THR A 253 -23.33 11.40 -10.84
C THR A 253 -24.35 12.55 -10.85
N TRP A 254 -24.19 13.55 -9.99
CA TRP A 254 -25.03 14.75 -9.99
C TRP A 254 -24.77 15.67 -11.20
N GLY A 255 -23.54 15.72 -11.70
CA GLY A 255 -23.17 16.42 -12.93
C GLY A 255 -23.85 15.80 -14.16
N ASP A 256 -23.79 14.48 -14.27
CA ASP A 256 -24.39 13.72 -15.36
C ASP A 256 -25.93 13.78 -15.33
N LEU A 257 -26.58 13.72 -14.17
CA LEU A 257 -28.02 13.88 -14.03
C LEU A 257 -28.53 15.27 -14.43
N LYS A 258 -27.75 16.33 -14.20
CA LYS A 258 -28.11 17.68 -14.65
C LYS A 258 -27.97 17.87 -16.17
N ALA A 259 -27.03 17.14 -16.80
CA ALA A 259 -26.85 17.20 -18.26
C ALA A 259 -28.04 16.58 -19.04
N PHE A 260 -28.75 15.60 -18.45
CA PHE A 260 -29.90 14.95 -19.06
C PHE A 260 -31.23 15.74 -18.96
N HIS A 261 -31.27 16.84 -18.22
CA HIS A 261 -32.49 17.64 -18.05
C HIS A 261 -32.56 18.94 -18.90
N HIS A 262 -31.67 19.08 -19.89
CA HIS A 262 -31.65 20.19 -20.84
C HIS A 262 -31.87 19.73 -22.28
N TYR A 263 -32.95 18.97 -22.54
CA TYR A 263 -33.51 18.75 -23.88
C TYR A 263 -35.02 18.88 -23.84
#